data_5f97545a8994b59e5c271ae9ee08f8d0
#
_entry.id   5f97545a8994b59e5c271ae9ee08f8d0
#
_cell.length_a   1.000
_cell.length_b   1.000
_cell.length_c   1.000
_cell.angle_alpha   90.00
_cell.angle_beta   90.00
_cell.angle_gamma   90.00
#
_symmetry.space_group_name_H-M   'P 1'
#
loop_
_entity.id
_entity.type
_entity.pdbx_description
1 polymer ?
#
loop_
_entity_poly.entity_id
_entity_poly.type
_entity_poly.pdbx_seq_one_letter_code
_entity_poly.pdbx_strand_id
1 'polypeptide(L)'
;GVHMAVAAQQKGEKVMYASVEMDRIQLAYRMQSNHSGIDTSKIKFGSFSQSEYESLVSNTLPALSNNMVVLDKNFLSLESIVRSARKEHRTNGLDVLYVDYLQALTVDNPQYKSYTERAGYSAIVLKELASELKIPVVALVQLGRDYSKGGACQFKTRPTNSREIVNPNADVEQITNESMLTFKL
;
A
#
# COMPACT_ATOMS: atom_id res chain seq x y z
N GLY A 1 5.31 3.04 -1.71
CA GLY A 1 3.87 2.77 -1.75
C GLY A 1 3.11 3.80 -2.58
N VAL A 2 3.03 5.05 -2.12
CA VAL A 2 2.17 6.10 -2.73
C VAL A 2 2.43 6.32 -4.22
N HIS A 3 3.70 6.41 -4.65
CA HIS A 3 4.05 6.62 -6.07
C HIS A 3 3.49 5.51 -6.98
N MET A 4 3.58 4.26 -6.55
CA MET A 4 3.04 3.12 -7.31
C MET A 4 1.51 3.16 -7.40
N ALA A 5 0.84 3.51 -6.30
CA ALA A 5 -0.61 3.64 -6.25
C ALA A 5 -1.12 4.75 -7.19
N VAL A 6 -0.44 5.90 -7.19
CA VAL A 6 -0.77 7.00 -8.13
C VAL A 6 -0.49 6.59 -9.57
N ALA A 7 0.61 5.90 -9.85
CA ALA A 7 0.92 5.41 -11.19
C ALA A 7 -0.11 4.39 -11.73
N ALA A 8 -0.64 3.53 -10.86
CA ALA A 8 -1.73 2.62 -11.21
C ALA A 8 -3.02 3.39 -11.51
N GLN A 9 -3.37 4.35 -10.65
CA GLN A 9 -4.52 5.20 -10.83
C GLN A 9 -4.46 6.03 -12.15
N GLN A 10 -3.27 6.55 -12.50
CA GLN A 10 -3.07 7.27 -13.76
C GLN A 10 -3.26 6.40 -15.02
N LYS A 11 -3.15 5.08 -14.89
CA LYS A 11 -3.49 4.11 -15.95
C LYS A 11 -4.99 3.78 -16.00
N GLY A 12 -5.79 4.41 -15.15
CA GLY A 12 -7.24 4.19 -15.08
C GLY A 12 -7.65 3.08 -14.12
N GLU A 13 -6.72 2.49 -13.38
CA GLU A 13 -7.01 1.45 -12.41
C GLU A 13 -7.73 2.01 -11.17
N LYS A 14 -8.65 1.25 -10.62
CA LYS A 14 -9.34 1.57 -9.37
C LYS A 14 -8.50 1.06 -8.21
N VAL A 15 -7.94 1.99 -7.47
CA VAL A 15 -6.93 1.76 -6.44
C VAL A 15 -7.54 1.94 -5.05
N MET A 16 -7.32 1.00 -4.15
CA MET A 16 -7.48 1.21 -2.72
C MET A 16 -6.11 1.27 -2.06
N TYR A 17 -5.89 2.31 -1.26
CA TYR A 17 -4.66 2.50 -0.50
C TYR A 17 -4.95 2.55 1.00
N ALA A 18 -4.52 1.54 1.73
CA ALA A 18 -4.62 1.47 3.19
C ALA A 18 -3.33 1.95 3.83
N SER A 19 -3.34 3.15 4.42
CA SER A 19 -2.21 3.72 5.15
C SER A 19 -2.39 3.57 6.64
N VAL A 20 -1.52 2.80 7.26
CA VAL A 20 -1.53 2.55 8.71
C VAL A 20 -0.72 3.61 9.46
N GLU A 21 0.26 4.20 8.79
CA GLU A 21 1.19 5.17 9.41
C GLU A 21 0.75 6.62 9.19
N MET A 22 0.35 6.96 7.97
CA MET A 22 0.04 8.34 7.61
C MET A 22 -1.45 8.65 7.76
N ASP A 23 -1.74 9.85 8.22
CA ASP A 23 -3.10 10.36 8.20
C ASP A 23 -3.54 10.75 6.77
N ARG A 24 -4.85 10.89 6.61
CA ARG A 24 -5.49 11.18 5.33
C ARG A 24 -4.96 12.45 4.67
N ILE A 25 -4.66 13.49 5.45
CA ILE A 25 -4.22 14.78 4.94
C ILE A 25 -2.80 14.67 4.39
N GLN A 26 -1.89 14.05 5.15
CA GLN A 26 -0.51 13.82 4.71
C GLN A 26 -0.46 12.97 3.45
N LEU A 27 -1.30 11.93 3.41
CA LEU A 27 -1.40 11.04 2.26
C LEU A 27 -1.93 11.79 1.03
N ALA A 28 -2.96 12.62 1.20
CA ALA A 28 -3.50 13.45 0.13
C ALA A 28 -2.45 14.39 -0.47
N TYR A 29 -1.65 15.05 0.37
CA TYR A 29 -0.56 15.91 -0.11
C TYR A 29 0.48 15.13 -0.93
N ARG A 30 0.85 13.94 -0.48
CA ARG A 30 1.80 13.08 -1.21
C ARG A 30 1.21 12.57 -2.53
N MET A 31 -0.05 12.19 -2.56
CA MET A 31 -0.73 11.74 -3.78
C MET A 31 -0.85 12.87 -4.80
N GLN A 32 -1.26 14.05 -4.35
CA GLN A 32 -1.34 15.24 -5.20
C GLN A 32 0.04 15.62 -5.77
N SER A 33 1.07 15.63 -4.93
CA SER A 33 2.44 15.90 -5.36
C SER A 33 2.93 14.89 -6.40
N ASN A 34 2.72 13.60 -6.16
CA ASN A 34 3.11 12.54 -7.12
C ASN A 34 2.35 12.65 -8.45
N HIS A 35 1.08 13.03 -8.41
CA HIS A 35 0.26 13.13 -9.61
C HIS A 35 0.57 14.38 -10.42
N SER A 36 0.74 15.53 -9.75
CA SER A 36 0.92 16.84 -10.41
C SER A 36 2.37 17.18 -10.70
N GLY A 37 3.33 16.55 -10.03
CA GLY A 37 4.74 16.96 -10.04
C GLY A 37 5.04 18.20 -9.21
N ILE A 38 4.06 18.78 -8.52
CA ILE A 38 4.22 19.95 -7.66
C ILE A 38 4.82 19.49 -6.31
N ASP A 39 5.79 20.23 -5.79
CA ASP A 39 6.42 19.90 -4.50
C ASP A 39 5.41 19.83 -3.36
N THR A 40 5.55 18.82 -2.52
CA THR A 40 4.64 18.56 -1.38
C THR A 40 4.56 19.74 -0.42
N SER A 41 5.65 20.50 -0.23
CA SER A 41 5.68 21.68 0.64
C SER A 41 4.84 22.82 0.06
N LYS A 42 4.89 23.02 -1.26
CA LYS A 42 4.02 24.00 -1.93
C LYS A 42 2.55 23.66 -1.74
N ILE A 43 2.19 22.37 -1.88
CA ILE A 43 0.81 21.89 -1.67
C ILE A 43 0.39 22.13 -0.23
N LYS A 44 1.24 21.75 0.73
CA LYS A 44 0.96 21.88 2.15
C LYS A 44 0.76 23.34 2.61
N PHE A 45 1.55 24.26 2.08
CA PHE A 45 1.53 25.68 2.49
C PHE A 45 0.72 26.57 1.54
N GLY A 46 0.14 26.02 0.47
CA GLY A 46 -0.61 26.83 -0.50
C GLY A 46 0.23 27.80 -1.33
N SER A 47 1.53 27.51 -1.49
CA SER A 47 2.49 28.39 -2.16
C SER A 47 2.58 28.09 -3.66
N PHE A 48 1.46 28.12 -4.36
CA PHE A 48 1.39 27.82 -5.80
C PHE A 48 1.50 29.06 -6.66
N SER A 49 2.00 28.87 -7.87
CA SER A 49 1.70 29.79 -8.98
C SER A 49 0.25 29.61 -9.45
N GLN A 50 -0.29 30.58 -10.17
CA GLN A 50 -1.64 30.48 -10.71
C GLN A 50 -1.81 29.24 -11.61
N SER A 51 -0.82 28.94 -12.45
CA SER A 51 -0.86 27.77 -13.34
C SER A 51 -0.80 26.44 -12.58
N GLU A 52 0.00 26.35 -11.49
CA GLU A 52 0.06 25.17 -10.63
C GLU A 52 -1.30 24.93 -9.93
N TYR A 53 -1.94 26.00 -9.44
CA TYR A 53 -3.26 25.92 -8.83
C TYR A 53 -4.33 25.42 -9.81
N GLU A 54 -4.38 26.01 -11.00
CA GLU A 54 -5.32 25.62 -12.05
C GLU A 54 -5.12 24.15 -12.45
N SER A 55 -3.88 23.68 -12.59
CA SER A 55 -3.57 22.28 -12.89
C SER A 55 -4.00 21.34 -11.77
N LEU A 56 -3.79 21.71 -10.50
CA LEU A 56 -4.24 20.93 -9.35
C LEU A 56 -5.76 20.75 -9.36
N VAL A 57 -6.50 21.85 -9.51
CA VAL A 57 -7.96 21.84 -9.41
C VAL A 57 -8.61 21.16 -10.62
N SER A 58 -8.10 21.42 -11.83
CA SER A 58 -8.73 20.94 -13.06
C SER A 58 -8.34 19.51 -13.43
N ASN A 59 -7.15 19.07 -13.06
CA ASN A 59 -6.62 17.77 -13.49
C ASN A 59 -6.40 16.80 -12.34
N THR A 60 -5.63 17.23 -11.32
CA THR A 60 -5.16 16.30 -10.27
C THR A 60 -6.27 15.88 -9.32
N LEU A 61 -7.05 16.80 -8.79
CA LEU A 61 -8.10 16.48 -7.82
C LEU A 61 -9.20 15.62 -8.42
N PRO A 62 -9.75 15.91 -9.62
CA PRO A 62 -10.74 15.05 -10.26
C PRO A 62 -10.21 13.65 -10.54
N ALA A 63 -8.97 13.53 -11.03
CA ALA A 63 -8.36 12.24 -11.32
C ALA A 63 -8.24 11.37 -10.06
N LEU A 64 -7.70 11.92 -8.97
CA LEU A 64 -7.55 11.19 -7.70
C LEU A 64 -8.90 10.83 -7.07
N SER A 65 -9.92 11.71 -7.20
CA SER A 65 -11.25 11.47 -6.62
C SER A 65 -11.99 10.29 -7.26
N ASN A 66 -11.77 10.04 -8.53
CA ASN A 66 -12.57 9.08 -9.29
C ASN A 66 -12.12 7.63 -9.08
N ASN A 67 -10.82 7.38 -8.97
CA ASN A 67 -10.27 6.01 -8.99
C ASN A 67 -9.36 5.71 -7.80
N MET A 68 -9.43 6.49 -6.71
CA MET A 68 -8.59 6.30 -5.53
C MET A 68 -9.40 6.30 -4.25
N VAL A 69 -9.45 5.17 -3.56
CA VAL A 69 -10.02 5.04 -2.22
C VAL A 69 -8.91 4.98 -1.19
N VAL A 70 -8.96 5.86 -0.20
CA VAL A 70 -7.96 5.93 0.86
C VAL A 70 -8.56 5.51 2.20
N LEU A 71 -7.95 4.49 2.80
CA LEU A 71 -8.18 4.10 4.18
C LEU A 71 -7.00 4.61 5.01
N ASP A 72 -7.27 5.47 5.97
CA ASP A 72 -6.25 6.04 6.85
C ASP A 72 -6.11 5.26 8.16
N LYS A 73 -5.26 5.75 9.07
CA LYS A 73 -4.97 5.13 10.38
C LYS A 73 -6.20 4.79 11.25
N ASN A 74 -7.38 5.29 10.92
CA ASN A 74 -8.61 4.91 11.61
C ASN A 74 -9.10 3.50 11.19
N PHE A 75 -8.50 2.92 10.14
CA PHE A 75 -8.77 1.58 9.64
C PHE A 75 -7.55 0.66 9.87
N LEU A 76 -7.05 0.63 11.11
CA LEU A 76 -5.82 -0.08 11.45
C LEU A 76 -5.97 -1.60 11.50
N SER A 77 -7.21 -2.12 11.62
CA SER A 77 -7.42 -3.56 11.71
C SER A 77 -7.42 -4.19 10.33
N LEU A 78 -6.76 -5.33 10.24
CA LEU A 78 -6.74 -6.18 9.05
C LEU A 78 -8.15 -6.49 8.57
N GLU A 79 -9.04 -6.80 9.51
CA GLU A 79 -10.44 -7.17 9.25
C GLU A 79 -11.22 -5.99 8.63
N SER A 80 -10.93 -4.76 9.06
CA SER A 80 -11.54 -3.55 8.50
C SER A 80 -11.10 -3.32 7.07
N ILE A 81 -9.82 -3.52 6.77
CA ILE A 81 -9.27 -3.41 5.41
C ILE A 81 -9.90 -4.46 4.50
N VAL A 82 -9.93 -5.72 4.93
CA VAL A 82 -10.54 -6.82 4.17
C VAL A 82 -12.01 -6.55 3.86
N ARG A 83 -12.77 -6.10 4.86
CA ARG A 83 -14.19 -5.75 4.68
C ARG A 83 -14.38 -4.60 3.69
N SER A 84 -13.53 -3.57 3.79
CA SER A 84 -13.59 -2.41 2.90
C SER A 84 -13.22 -2.79 1.47
N ALA A 85 -12.20 -3.62 1.27
CA ALA A 85 -11.80 -4.10 -0.05
C ALA A 85 -12.89 -4.95 -0.72
N ARG A 86 -13.51 -5.87 0.02
CA ARG A 86 -14.65 -6.66 -0.48
C ARG A 86 -15.84 -5.78 -0.87
N LYS A 87 -16.14 -4.78 -0.03
CA LYS A 87 -17.22 -3.82 -0.31
C LYS A 87 -16.92 -3.05 -1.58
N GLU A 88 -15.73 -2.44 -1.67
CA GLU A 88 -15.34 -1.62 -2.81
C GLU A 88 -15.31 -2.42 -4.11
N HIS A 89 -14.72 -3.62 -4.08
CA HIS A 89 -14.69 -4.51 -5.24
C HIS A 89 -16.10 -4.85 -5.77
N ARG A 90 -17.04 -5.07 -4.86
CA ARG A 90 -18.43 -5.41 -5.23
C ARG A 90 -19.24 -4.23 -5.74
N THR A 91 -19.02 -3.01 -5.17
CA THR A 91 -19.86 -1.84 -5.48
C THR A 91 -19.34 -1.02 -6.65
N ASN A 92 -18.05 -0.78 -6.68
CA ASN A 92 -17.42 0.14 -7.63
C ASN A 92 -16.40 -0.55 -8.54
N GLY A 93 -16.04 -1.79 -8.19
CA GLY A 93 -14.88 -2.47 -8.74
C GLY A 93 -13.58 -2.02 -8.07
N LEU A 94 -12.64 -2.93 -7.92
CA LEU A 94 -11.32 -2.67 -7.35
C LEU A 94 -10.32 -3.46 -8.17
N ASP A 95 -9.28 -2.80 -8.67
CA ASP A 95 -8.26 -3.42 -9.51
C ASP A 95 -6.99 -3.73 -8.74
N VAL A 96 -6.67 -2.95 -7.70
CA VAL A 96 -5.48 -3.18 -6.85
C VAL A 96 -5.66 -2.62 -5.44
N LEU A 97 -5.16 -3.36 -4.45
CA LEU A 97 -5.08 -2.95 -3.04
C LEU A 97 -3.62 -2.75 -2.62
N TYR A 98 -3.29 -1.58 -2.08
CA TYR A 98 -2.02 -1.29 -1.42
C TYR A 98 -2.21 -1.23 0.09
N VAL A 99 -1.29 -1.86 0.85
CA VAL A 99 -1.28 -1.85 2.32
C VAL A 99 0.08 -1.33 2.80
N ASP A 100 0.10 -0.18 3.45
CA ASP A 100 1.32 0.52 3.88
C ASP A 100 1.26 0.80 5.40
N TYR A 101 1.91 0.01 6.22
CA TYR A 101 2.74 -1.18 5.97
C TYR A 101 2.22 -2.38 6.80
N LEU A 102 2.52 -3.59 6.36
CA LEU A 102 1.96 -4.84 6.88
C LEU A 102 2.12 -5.00 8.40
N GLN A 103 3.32 -4.70 8.93
CA GLN A 103 3.61 -4.94 10.33
C GLN A 103 2.86 -4.00 11.28
N ALA A 104 2.38 -2.85 10.83
CA ALA A 104 1.64 -1.93 11.68
C ALA A 104 0.14 -2.29 11.80
N LEU A 105 -0.33 -3.28 11.04
CA LEU A 105 -1.71 -3.75 11.14
C LEU A 105 -2.01 -4.31 12.52
N THR A 106 -3.16 -3.94 13.05
CA THR A 106 -3.76 -4.63 14.18
C THR A 106 -4.60 -5.82 13.68
N VAL A 107 -4.70 -6.85 14.49
CA VAL A 107 -5.48 -8.06 14.22
C VAL A 107 -6.42 -8.27 15.39
N ASP A 108 -7.71 -8.41 15.12
CA ASP A 108 -8.74 -8.57 16.15
C ASP A 108 -8.73 -9.96 16.82
N ASN A 109 -7.81 -10.85 16.39
CA ASN A 109 -7.66 -12.19 16.96
C ASN A 109 -6.63 -12.20 18.09
N PRO A 110 -7.05 -12.42 19.36
CA PRO A 110 -6.19 -12.41 20.54
C PRO A 110 -5.14 -13.51 20.59
N GLN A 111 -5.21 -14.49 19.71
CA GLN A 111 -4.23 -15.56 19.58
C GLN A 111 -2.88 -15.05 19.08
N TYR A 112 -2.87 -14.00 18.26
CA TYR A 112 -1.66 -13.42 17.67
C TYR A 112 -1.16 -12.25 18.52
N LYS A 113 -0.32 -12.56 19.51
CA LYS A 113 0.16 -11.58 20.50
C LYS A 113 1.42 -10.85 20.04
N SER A 114 2.32 -11.55 19.38
CA SER A 114 3.58 -10.96 18.93
C SER A 114 3.40 -10.21 17.61
N TYR A 115 4.27 -9.23 17.40
CA TYR A 115 4.33 -8.44 16.17
C TYR A 115 4.56 -9.32 14.92
N THR A 116 5.47 -10.30 15.04
CA THR A 116 5.80 -11.23 13.95
C THR A 116 4.62 -12.15 13.60
N GLU A 117 3.91 -12.65 14.63
CA GLU A 117 2.73 -13.50 14.42
C GLU A 117 1.61 -12.73 13.71
N ARG A 118 1.36 -11.49 14.14
CA ARG A 118 0.35 -10.63 13.47
C ARG A 118 0.72 -10.34 12.02
N ALA A 119 1.98 -10.01 11.74
CA ALA A 119 2.44 -9.77 10.38
C ALA A 119 2.32 -11.04 9.50
N GLY A 120 2.69 -12.20 10.02
CA GLY A 120 2.55 -13.49 9.33
C GLY A 120 1.09 -13.82 9.03
N TYR A 121 0.20 -13.66 10.01
CA TYR A 121 -1.23 -13.88 9.81
C TYR A 121 -1.82 -12.89 8.79
N SER A 122 -1.46 -11.61 8.89
CA SER A 122 -1.91 -10.58 7.95
C SER A 122 -1.49 -10.90 6.51
N ALA A 123 -0.28 -11.41 6.31
CA ALA A 123 0.19 -11.81 4.98
C ALA A 123 -0.64 -12.95 4.39
N ILE A 124 -1.01 -13.95 5.22
CA ILE A 124 -1.85 -15.08 4.79
C ILE A 124 -3.25 -14.57 4.40
N VAL A 125 -3.88 -13.77 5.24
CA VAL A 125 -5.23 -13.23 4.98
C VAL A 125 -5.26 -12.33 3.74
N LEU A 126 -4.25 -11.48 3.56
CA LEU A 126 -4.17 -10.64 2.37
C LEU A 126 -3.92 -11.45 1.08
N LYS A 127 -3.16 -12.55 1.16
CA LYS A 127 -3.01 -13.49 0.04
C LYS A 127 -4.33 -14.18 -0.31
N GLU A 128 -5.08 -14.62 0.70
CA GLU A 128 -6.41 -15.21 0.50
C GLU A 128 -7.37 -14.19 -0.13
N LEU A 129 -7.35 -12.95 0.34
CA LEU A 129 -8.14 -11.86 -0.23
C LEU A 129 -7.78 -11.58 -1.70
N ALA A 130 -6.50 -11.58 -2.05
CA ALA A 130 -6.04 -11.43 -3.43
C ALA A 130 -6.60 -12.52 -4.34
N SER A 131 -6.57 -13.77 -3.87
CA SER A 131 -7.12 -14.94 -4.59
C SER A 131 -8.65 -14.90 -4.70
N GLU A 132 -9.34 -14.47 -3.64
CA GLU A 132 -10.80 -14.33 -3.61
C GLU A 132 -11.30 -13.27 -4.59
N LEU A 133 -10.69 -12.07 -4.54
CA LEU A 133 -11.10 -10.93 -5.37
C LEU A 133 -10.49 -10.95 -6.78
N LYS A 134 -9.50 -11.82 -7.01
CA LYS A 134 -8.74 -11.91 -8.27
C LYS A 134 -8.04 -10.58 -8.64
N ILE A 135 -7.54 -9.88 -7.64
CA ILE A 135 -6.79 -8.63 -7.80
C ILE A 135 -5.42 -8.73 -7.15
N PRO A 136 -4.42 -8.00 -7.61
CA PRO A 136 -3.15 -7.87 -6.91
C PRO A 136 -3.36 -7.15 -5.57
N VAL A 137 -2.71 -7.67 -4.52
CA VAL A 137 -2.55 -7.01 -3.23
C VAL A 137 -1.07 -6.75 -3.00
N VAL A 138 -0.71 -5.49 -2.85
CA VAL A 138 0.66 -5.04 -2.63
C VAL A 138 0.80 -4.62 -1.18
N ALA A 139 1.46 -5.45 -0.38
CA ALA A 139 1.75 -5.14 1.02
C ALA A 139 3.21 -4.67 1.15
N LEU A 140 3.41 -3.46 1.67
CA LEU A 140 4.72 -2.95 1.99
C LEU A 140 5.19 -3.51 3.33
N VAL A 141 6.49 -3.76 3.42
CA VAL A 141 7.13 -4.35 4.62
C VAL A 141 8.32 -3.50 4.98
N GLN A 142 8.41 -3.09 6.24
CA GLN A 142 9.57 -2.37 6.74
C GLN A 142 10.67 -3.36 7.13
N LEU A 143 11.88 -3.17 6.58
CA LEU A 143 13.06 -3.96 6.96
C LEU A 143 13.58 -3.51 8.32
N GLY A 144 13.91 -4.48 9.19
CA GLY A 144 14.55 -4.20 10.47
C GLY A 144 15.98 -3.63 10.30
N ARG A 145 16.45 -2.83 11.26
CA ARG A 145 17.77 -2.18 11.23
C ARG A 145 18.97 -3.15 11.19
N ASP A 146 18.78 -4.42 11.51
CA ASP A 146 19.85 -5.42 11.53
C ASP A 146 20.32 -5.87 10.14
N TYR A 147 19.62 -5.44 9.06
CA TYR A 147 20.00 -5.78 7.68
C TYR A 147 21.18 -4.98 7.14
N SER A 148 21.60 -3.90 7.79
CA SER A 148 22.80 -3.13 7.42
C SER A 148 24.13 -3.88 7.58
N LYS A 149 24.10 -5.11 8.14
CA LYS A 149 25.27 -5.96 8.38
C LYS A 149 25.40 -7.15 7.41
N GLY A 150 24.83 -7.08 6.20
CA GLY A 150 25.10 -8.03 5.13
C GLY A 150 24.41 -9.40 5.26
N GLY A 151 23.37 -9.51 6.07
CA GLY A 151 22.53 -10.71 6.15
C GLY A 151 21.42 -10.70 5.10
N ALA A 152 21.37 -11.74 4.25
CA ALA A 152 20.24 -11.93 3.34
C ALA A 152 18.92 -11.97 4.12
N CYS A 153 17.89 -11.26 3.62
CA CYS A 153 16.55 -11.29 4.17
C CYS A 153 15.96 -12.70 4.08
N GLN A 154 16.11 -13.49 5.12
CA GLN A 154 15.42 -14.77 5.22
C GLN A 154 14.05 -14.55 5.87
N PHE A 155 13.03 -14.26 5.06
CA PHE A 155 11.67 -14.56 5.45
C PHE A 155 11.55 -16.09 5.50
N LYS A 156 11.73 -16.68 6.68
CA LYS A 156 11.35 -18.08 6.92
C LYS A 156 9.83 -18.17 6.96
N THR A 157 9.20 -18.17 5.78
CA THR A 157 7.88 -18.74 5.65
C THR A 157 8.05 -20.26 5.76
N ARG A 158 7.41 -20.90 6.71
CA ARG A 158 7.30 -22.36 6.71
C ARG A 158 6.62 -22.76 5.40
N PRO A 159 7.18 -23.67 4.59
CA PRO A 159 6.56 -24.11 3.36
C PRO A 159 5.32 -24.95 3.70
N THR A 160 4.16 -24.41 3.52
CA THR A 160 2.93 -25.17 3.29
C THR A 160 2.69 -25.15 1.80
N ASN A 161 3.13 -26.18 1.11
CA ASN A 161 2.80 -26.65 -0.25
C ASN A 161 2.10 -25.65 -1.21
N SER A 162 2.68 -24.49 -1.42
CA SER A 162 2.29 -23.56 -2.48
C SER A 162 3.57 -23.01 -3.08
N ARG A 163 3.71 -23.16 -4.40
CA ARG A 163 4.90 -22.76 -5.16
C ARG A 163 5.17 -21.26 -4.94
N GLU A 164 6.14 -20.95 -4.12
CA GLU A 164 6.67 -19.61 -3.97
C GLU A 164 7.42 -19.23 -5.25
N ILE A 165 7.00 -18.14 -5.87
CA ILE A 165 7.84 -17.44 -6.84
C ILE A 165 8.62 -16.40 -6.05
N VAL A 166 9.65 -16.85 -5.35
CA VAL A 166 10.75 -15.97 -4.95
C VAL A 166 11.77 -16.07 -6.07
N ASN A 167 11.96 -15.00 -6.82
CA ASN A 167 13.04 -14.92 -7.80
C ASN A 167 14.34 -14.64 -7.03
N PRO A 168 15.28 -15.63 -6.92
CA PRO A 168 16.50 -15.46 -6.15
C PRO A 168 17.58 -14.59 -6.83
N ASN A 169 17.32 -14.08 -8.04
CA ASN A 169 18.27 -13.34 -8.86
C ASN A 169 17.81 -11.90 -9.19
N ALA A 170 16.97 -11.30 -8.37
CA ALA A 170 16.75 -9.86 -8.49
C ALA A 170 17.98 -9.14 -7.94
N ASP A 171 18.78 -8.56 -8.79
CA ASP A 171 19.85 -7.64 -8.42
C ASP A 171 19.27 -6.53 -7.57
N VAL A 172 19.65 -6.51 -6.29
CA VAL A 172 19.20 -5.53 -5.29
C VAL A 172 20.06 -4.29 -5.48
N GLU A 173 19.75 -3.47 -6.47
CA GLU A 173 20.16 -2.08 -6.45
C GLU A 173 19.34 -1.39 -5.33
N GLN A 174 20.07 -0.93 -4.32
CA GLN A 174 19.72 -0.02 -3.22
C GLN A 174 18.25 0.43 -3.19
N ILE A 175 17.37 -0.44 -2.73
CA ILE A 175 16.02 -0.03 -2.34
C ILE A 175 16.11 0.40 -0.87
N THR A 176 16.01 1.68 -0.66
CA THR A 176 15.88 2.31 0.65
C THR A 176 14.83 1.59 1.51
N ASN A 177 15.24 1.03 2.62
CA ASN A 177 14.50 0.59 3.83
C ASN A 177 13.09 -0.03 3.71
N GLU A 178 12.53 -0.21 2.52
CA GLU A 178 11.19 -0.75 2.31
C GLU A 178 11.24 -1.93 1.33
N SER A 179 10.78 -3.09 1.75
CA SER A 179 10.53 -4.23 0.87
C SER A 179 9.05 -4.37 0.58
N MET A 180 8.74 -4.84 -0.60
CA MET A 180 7.37 -4.98 -1.09
C MET A 180 7.06 -6.47 -1.28
N LEU A 181 5.96 -6.93 -0.69
CA LEU A 181 5.35 -8.22 -1.00
C LEU A 181 4.19 -8.00 -1.97
N THR A 182 4.27 -8.60 -3.15
CA THR A 182 3.18 -8.58 -4.12
C THR A 182 2.62 -9.98 -4.22
N PHE A 183 1.34 -10.12 -3.90
CA PHE A 183 0.59 -11.35 -4.11
C PHE A 183 -0.09 -11.27 -5.48
N LYS A 184 0.42 -12.05 -6.45
CA LYS A 184 -0.23 -12.30 -7.74
C LYS A 184 -0.83 -13.70 -7.75
N LEU A 185 -1.93 -13.84 -8.46
CA LEU A 185 -2.47 -15.15 -8.87
C LEU A 185 -1.55 -15.82 -9.86
#